data_92a18404cd6d42cf0922eb3ab60ce29c
#
_entry.id   92a18404cd6d42cf0922eb3ab60ce29c
#
_cell.length_a   1.000
_cell.length_b   1.000
_cell.length_c   1.000
_cell.angle_alpha   90.00
_cell.angle_beta   90.00
_cell.angle_gamma   90.00
#
_symmetry.space_group_name_H-M   'P 1'
#
loop_
_entity.id
_entity.type
_entity.pdbx_description
1 polymer ?
#
loop_
_entity_poly.entity_id
_entity_poly.type
_entity_poly.pdbx_seq_one_letter_code
_entity_poly.pdbx_strand_id
1 'polypeptide(L)'
;MAPNAGEGGVGRMLADDGEVYAYFDEVRAMPFLRGVQGEGRRWTATFSQEALGVFDYLFTDAMTIIDHKGRNARIYRPEEVHYDGVTREQYMDRLVSQTELILTNEPADIYANPTYLPEDMQPDYDRYWTDERVDRVLDVLQRYDIALEINARYRIPSFDIIRRARERGIRFTFGTNNVDADFGRLEYCLEAVERCGLTADDMWFPSMSVRRERPVVLYNRFD
;
A
#
# COMPACT_ATOMS: atom_id res chain seq x y z
N MET A 1 2.57 -10.79 -0.15
CA MET A 1 2.22 -11.50 1.09
C MET A 1 2.66 -10.68 2.28
N ALA A 2 1.86 -10.59 3.29
CA ALA A 2 2.11 -9.69 4.40
C ALA A 2 2.86 -10.42 5.52
N PRO A 3 4.08 -10.02 5.87
CA PRO A 3 4.91 -10.73 6.83
C PRO A 3 4.42 -10.72 8.28
N ASN A 4 3.39 -10.00 8.62
CA ASN A 4 2.89 -9.88 9.99
C ASN A 4 1.36 -9.89 10.09
N ALA A 5 0.63 -10.30 9.07
CA ALA A 5 -0.79 -10.49 9.20
C ALA A 5 -1.04 -11.69 10.12
N GLY A 6 -1.59 -11.45 11.29
CA GLY A 6 -1.98 -12.52 12.20
C GLY A 6 -2.90 -13.54 11.54
N GLU A 7 -3.19 -14.62 12.25
CA GLU A 7 -3.98 -15.77 11.81
C GLU A 7 -5.19 -15.37 10.94
N GLY A 8 -5.25 -15.88 9.71
CA GLY A 8 -6.40 -15.74 8.82
C GLY A 8 -6.21 -14.91 7.56
N GLY A 9 -4.98 -14.55 7.18
CA GLY A 9 -4.71 -13.98 5.85
C GLY A 9 -4.97 -14.99 4.74
N VAL A 10 -5.52 -14.52 3.61
CA VAL A 10 -5.60 -15.34 2.39
C VAL A 10 -4.22 -15.31 1.74
N GLY A 11 -3.53 -16.43 1.72
CA GLY A 11 -2.22 -16.55 1.09
C GLY A 11 -1.12 -17.06 2.03
N ARG A 12 0.06 -17.24 1.45
CA ARG A 12 1.24 -17.70 2.19
C ARG A 12 1.87 -16.50 2.92
N MET A 13 2.03 -16.63 4.21
CA MET A 13 2.77 -15.68 5.05
C MET A 13 4.25 -16.09 5.06
N LEU A 14 5.13 -15.10 4.96
CA LEU A 14 6.57 -15.29 5.11
C LEU A 14 6.99 -14.76 6.48
N ALA A 15 7.74 -15.53 7.22
CA ALA A 15 8.11 -15.20 8.59
C ALA A 15 9.59 -14.83 8.75
N ASP A 16 10.44 -15.24 7.81
CA ASP A 16 11.89 -15.00 7.84
C ASP A 16 12.50 -15.00 6.42
N ASP A 17 13.79 -14.68 6.34
CA ASP A 17 14.54 -14.66 5.08
C ASP A 17 14.59 -16.03 4.38
N GLY A 18 14.64 -17.11 5.12
CA GLY A 18 14.65 -18.46 4.55
C GLY A 18 13.37 -18.75 3.78
N GLU A 19 12.22 -18.33 4.32
CA GLU A 19 10.93 -18.47 3.65
C GLU A 19 10.81 -17.52 2.46
N VAL A 20 11.42 -16.32 2.51
CA VAL A 20 11.53 -15.41 1.37
C VAL A 20 12.26 -16.08 0.21
N TYR A 21 13.44 -16.67 0.46
CA TYR A 21 14.21 -17.37 -0.58
C TYR A 21 13.47 -18.58 -1.12
N ALA A 22 12.84 -19.36 -0.25
CA ALA A 22 12.06 -20.53 -0.67
C ALA A 22 10.89 -20.13 -1.58
N TYR A 23 10.17 -19.07 -1.22
CA TYR A 23 9.10 -18.52 -2.07
C TYR A 23 9.64 -17.99 -3.39
N PHE A 24 10.74 -17.24 -3.36
CA PHE A 24 11.36 -16.74 -4.59
C PHE A 24 11.77 -17.87 -5.52
N ASP A 25 12.33 -18.96 -5.01
CA ASP A 25 12.71 -20.13 -5.81
C ASP A 25 11.50 -20.78 -6.51
N GLU A 26 10.33 -20.76 -5.90
CA GLU A 26 9.08 -21.24 -6.52
C GLU A 26 8.64 -20.38 -7.71
N VAL A 27 8.85 -19.05 -7.63
CA VAL A 27 8.32 -18.09 -8.62
C VAL A 27 9.35 -17.59 -9.64
N ARG A 28 10.66 -17.78 -9.39
CA ARG A 28 11.74 -17.21 -10.22
C ARG A 28 11.71 -17.62 -11.70
N ALA A 29 11.20 -18.82 -12.00
CA ALA A 29 11.11 -19.33 -13.37
C ALA A 29 9.84 -18.89 -14.11
N MET A 30 8.94 -18.18 -13.45
CA MET A 30 7.69 -17.72 -14.04
C MET A 30 7.93 -16.54 -14.98
N PRO A 31 7.23 -16.44 -16.12
CA PRO A 31 7.47 -15.43 -17.14
C PRO A 31 6.81 -14.08 -16.82
N PHE A 32 6.90 -13.63 -15.58
CA PHE A 32 6.37 -12.33 -15.13
C PHE A 32 7.25 -11.73 -14.03
N LEU A 33 7.07 -10.46 -13.75
CA LEU A 33 7.75 -9.76 -12.67
C LEU A 33 7.29 -10.29 -11.31
N ARG A 34 8.25 -10.47 -10.41
CA ARG A 34 8.02 -11.04 -9.09
C ARG A 34 7.97 -9.95 -8.04
N GLY A 35 6.83 -9.84 -7.38
CA GLY A 35 6.65 -8.89 -6.29
C GLY A 35 6.30 -9.58 -4.99
N VAL A 36 6.53 -8.89 -3.89
CA VAL A 36 6.06 -9.27 -2.56
C VAL A 36 5.39 -8.10 -1.88
N GLN A 37 4.29 -8.38 -1.22
CA GLN A 37 3.57 -7.38 -0.42
C GLN A 37 4.05 -7.43 1.03
N GLY A 38 4.55 -6.28 1.51
CA GLY A 38 4.70 -6.03 2.94
C GLY A 38 3.44 -5.41 3.51
N GLU A 39 2.97 -5.88 4.64
CA GLU A 39 1.77 -5.35 5.29
C GLU A 39 2.12 -4.62 6.59
N GLY A 40 1.55 -3.42 6.75
CA GLY A 40 1.74 -2.64 7.95
C GLY A 40 3.18 -2.18 8.16
N ARG A 41 3.59 -2.12 9.43
CA ARG A 41 4.89 -1.61 9.85
C ARG A 41 5.88 -2.72 10.19
N ARG A 42 7.18 -2.40 10.10
CA ARG A 42 8.29 -3.21 10.62
C ARG A 42 8.57 -4.51 9.85
N TRP A 43 8.10 -4.64 8.63
CA TRP A 43 8.50 -5.80 7.86
C TRP A 43 10.00 -5.76 7.48
N THR A 44 10.62 -4.58 7.43
CA THR A 44 12.08 -4.43 7.34
C THR A 44 12.85 -4.86 8.60
N ALA A 45 12.19 -4.99 9.73
CA ALA A 45 12.78 -5.58 10.93
C ALA A 45 12.70 -7.12 10.94
N THR A 46 11.86 -7.69 10.09
CA THR A 46 11.68 -9.14 9.95
C THR A 46 12.56 -9.72 8.84
N PHE A 47 12.75 -8.96 7.75
CA PHE A 47 13.47 -9.40 6.56
C PHE A 47 14.69 -8.52 6.31
N SER A 48 15.80 -9.18 5.92
CA SER A 48 16.98 -8.46 5.45
C SER A 48 16.73 -7.76 4.12
N GLN A 49 17.51 -6.71 3.85
CA GLN A 49 17.48 -6.04 2.55
C GLN A 49 17.91 -6.99 1.42
N GLU A 50 18.80 -7.94 1.70
CA GLU A 50 19.24 -8.95 0.74
C GLU A 50 18.10 -9.87 0.34
N ALA A 51 17.33 -10.37 1.31
CA ALA A 51 16.18 -11.22 1.06
C ALA A 51 15.07 -10.47 0.29
N LEU A 52 14.76 -9.23 0.69
CA LEU A 52 13.79 -8.41 -0.05
C LEU A 52 14.29 -8.02 -1.45
N GLY A 53 15.62 -7.93 -1.62
CA GLY A 53 16.27 -7.57 -2.87
C GLY A 53 16.14 -8.60 -4.00
N VAL A 54 15.73 -9.84 -3.73
CA VAL A 54 15.54 -10.85 -4.78
C VAL A 54 14.32 -10.60 -5.68
N PHE A 55 13.36 -9.82 -5.20
CA PHE A 55 12.14 -9.49 -5.95
C PHE A 55 12.37 -8.31 -6.90
N ASP A 56 11.62 -8.31 -7.99
CA ASP A 56 11.65 -7.23 -8.99
C ASP A 56 11.05 -5.94 -8.42
N TYR A 57 10.07 -6.05 -7.51
CA TYR A 57 9.44 -4.92 -6.81
C TYR A 57 8.85 -5.33 -5.46
N LEU A 58 8.73 -4.35 -4.58
CA LEU A 58 8.05 -4.46 -3.30
C LEU A 58 6.85 -3.52 -3.27
N PHE A 59 5.74 -3.99 -2.74
CA PHE A 59 4.59 -3.12 -2.54
C PHE A 59 4.03 -3.28 -1.14
N THR A 60 3.42 -2.22 -0.65
CA THR A 60 2.82 -2.18 0.67
C THR A 60 1.47 -1.49 0.63
N ASP A 61 0.65 -1.77 1.60
CA ASP A 61 -0.56 -1.01 1.83
C ASP A 61 -0.60 -0.44 3.26
N ALA A 62 -1.63 0.34 3.55
CA ALA A 62 -1.89 0.87 4.87
C ALA A 62 -3.22 0.35 5.43
N MET A 63 -3.60 -0.87 5.03
CA MET A 63 -4.87 -1.48 5.45
C MET A 63 -4.77 -2.16 6.81
N THR A 64 -3.55 -2.32 7.36
CA THR A 64 -3.31 -2.78 8.73
C THR A 64 -2.62 -1.68 9.52
N ILE A 65 -3.30 -1.15 10.51
CA ILE A 65 -2.84 -0.03 11.35
C ILE A 65 -2.77 -0.43 12.82
N ILE A 66 -2.06 0.38 13.60
CA ILE A 66 -2.16 0.32 15.07
C ILE A 66 -3.23 1.31 15.50
N ASP A 67 -4.32 0.82 16.08
CA ASP A 67 -5.38 1.68 16.58
C ASP A 67 -4.95 2.52 17.80
N HIS A 68 -5.84 3.38 18.28
CA HIS A 68 -5.55 4.26 19.42
C HIS A 68 -5.46 3.53 20.77
N LYS A 69 -5.77 2.23 20.81
CA LYS A 69 -5.53 1.35 21.98
C LYS A 69 -4.27 0.49 21.82
N GLY A 70 -3.52 0.67 20.72
CA GLY A 70 -2.32 -0.11 20.44
C GLY A 70 -2.57 -1.51 19.85
N ARG A 71 -3.78 -1.80 19.39
CA ARG A 71 -4.14 -3.07 18.75
C ARG A 71 -3.89 -3.01 17.25
N ASN A 72 -3.42 -4.11 16.67
CA ASN A 72 -3.46 -4.27 15.21
C ASN A 72 -4.93 -4.30 14.76
N ALA A 73 -5.25 -3.49 13.75
CA ALA A 73 -6.58 -3.42 13.16
C ALA A 73 -6.46 -3.46 11.62
N ARG A 74 -7.03 -4.49 11.02
CA ARG A 74 -7.18 -4.61 9.57
C ARG A 74 -8.44 -3.86 9.18
N ILE A 75 -8.29 -2.70 8.56
CA ILE A 75 -9.42 -1.81 8.27
C ILE A 75 -10.42 -2.38 7.25
N TYR A 76 -10.04 -3.43 6.54
CA TYR A 76 -10.93 -4.20 5.65
C TYR A 76 -11.75 -5.29 6.39
N ARG A 77 -11.60 -5.40 7.70
CA ARG A 77 -12.37 -6.29 8.58
C ARG A 77 -13.20 -5.44 9.54
N PRO A 78 -14.51 -5.30 9.32
CA PRO A 78 -15.35 -4.43 10.16
C PRO A 78 -15.27 -4.77 11.65
N GLU A 79 -15.10 -6.05 11.99
CA GLU A 79 -14.99 -6.53 13.37
C GLU A 79 -13.70 -6.11 14.09
N GLU A 80 -12.68 -5.66 13.35
CA GLU A 80 -11.42 -5.17 13.90
C GLU A 80 -11.36 -3.62 13.97
N VAL A 81 -12.34 -2.94 13.39
CA VAL A 81 -12.42 -1.49 13.39
C VAL A 81 -13.14 -1.01 14.65
N HIS A 82 -12.40 -0.36 15.54
CA HIS A 82 -12.93 0.14 16.80
C HIS A 82 -12.62 1.61 16.99
N TYR A 83 -13.61 2.39 17.32
CA TYR A 83 -13.44 3.82 17.60
C TYR A 83 -13.16 4.09 19.09
N ASP A 84 -13.73 3.34 20.04
CA ASP A 84 -13.43 3.33 21.49
C ASP A 84 -13.25 4.74 22.11
N GLY A 85 -14.14 5.67 21.80
CA GLY A 85 -14.14 7.03 22.34
C GLY A 85 -13.39 8.06 21.50
N VAL A 86 -12.82 7.68 20.34
CA VAL A 86 -12.35 8.64 19.35
C VAL A 86 -13.40 8.87 18.26
N THR A 87 -13.37 10.05 17.66
CA THR A 87 -14.22 10.35 16.51
C THR A 87 -13.66 9.71 15.24
N ARG A 88 -14.49 9.56 14.18
CA ARG A 88 -14.03 9.09 12.88
C ARG A 88 -12.96 10.02 12.27
N GLU A 89 -13.05 11.32 12.54
CA GLU A 89 -12.01 12.28 12.13
C GLU A 89 -10.66 11.98 12.80
N GLN A 90 -10.66 11.73 14.10
CA GLN A 90 -9.44 11.35 14.84
C GLN A 90 -8.90 9.99 14.40
N TYR A 91 -9.78 9.04 14.07
CA TYR A 91 -9.40 7.76 13.49
C TYR A 91 -8.72 7.95 12.13
N MET A 92 -9.29 8.84 11.30
CA MET A 92 -8.74 9.17 9.99
C MET A 92 -7.36 9.85 10.08
N ASP A 93 -7.17 10.77 11.04
CA ASP A 93 -5.87 11.40 11.28
C ASP A 93 -4.82 10.37 11.66
N ARG A 94 -5.22 9.37 12.45
CA ARG A 94 -4.34 8.26 12.79
C ARG A 94 -4.04 7.37 11.58
N LEU A 95 -5.04 7.05 10.76
CA LEU A 95 -4.86 6.28 9.53
C LEU A 95 -3.83 6.95 8.61
N VAL A 96 -3.98 8.25 8.37
CA VAL A 96 -3.05 9.03 7.54
C VAL A 96 -1.65 9.02 8.15
N SER A 97 -1.51 9.27 9.46
CA SER A 97 -0.21 9.26 10.14
C SER A 97 0.46 7.89 10.07
N GLN A 98 -0.30 6.79 10.19
CA GLN A 98 0.25 5.43 10.04
C GLN A 98 0.67 5.17 8.58
N THR A 99 -0.11 5.64 7.60
CA THR A 99 0.25 5.56 6.18
C THR A 99 1.57 6.28 5.91
N GLU A 100 1.72 7.51 6.41
CA GLU A 100 2.98 8.25 6.28
C GLU A 100 4.16 7.49 6.89
N LEU A 101 3.99 6.92 8.08
CA LEU A 101 5.04 6.13 8.75
C LEU A 101 5.43 4.89 7.94
N ILE A 102 4.46 4.15 7.41
CA ILE A 102 4.72 2.97 6.58
C ILE A 102 5.51 3.38 5.34
N LEU A 103 4.99 4.33 4.57
CA LEU A 103 5.58 4.75 3.30
C LEU A 103 6.95 5.44 3.48
N THR A 104 7.22 6.03 4.64
CA THR A 104 8.52 6.65 4.95
C THR A 104 9.57 5.60 5.30
N ASN A 105 9.19 4.57 6.05
CA ASN A 105 10.15 3.66 6.68
C ASN A 105 10.32 2.33 5.95
N GLU A 106 9.31 1.87 5.24
CA GLU A 106 9.36 0.58 4.54
C GLU A 106 9.80 0.76 3.07
N PRO A 107 10.62 -0.13 2.51
CA PRO A 107 11.22 0.04 1.18
C PRO A 107 10.24 -0.33 0.04
N ALA A 108 9.03 0.21 0.08
CA ALA A 108 8.03 -0.04 -0.95
C ALA A 108 8.31 0.74 -2.23
N ASP A 109 8.14 0.08 -3.37
CA ASP A 109 8.14 0.69 -4.70
C ASP A 109 6.74 1.18 -5.08
N ILE A 110 5.70 0.52 -4.53
CA ILE A 110 4.29 0.79 -4.85
C ILE A 110 3.47 0.90 -3.56
N TYR A 111 2.64 1.94 -3.47
CA TYR A 111 1.58 2.04 -2.47
C TYR A 111 0.30 1.43 -3.04
N ALA A 112 -0.03 0.23 -2.57
CA ALA A 112 -1.20 -0.54 -2.98
C ALA A 112 -2.44 -0.22 -2.13
N ASN A 113 -3.63 -0.53 -2.66
CA ASN A 113 -4.91 -0.26 -2.02
C ASN A 113 -5.02 1.16 -1.42
N PRO A 114 -4.57 2.20 -2.15
CA PRO A 114 -4.43 3.53 -1.59
C PRO A 114 -5.79 4.10 -1.21
N THR A 115 -5.81 4.87 -0.15
CA THR A 115 -7.02 5.58 0.32
C THR A 115 -8.20 4.68 0.72
N TYR A 116 -7.95 3.40 0.97
CA TYR A 116 -8.99 2.51 1.48
C TYR A 116 -9.54 3.01 2.83
N LEU A 117 -10.84 2.89 3.02
CA LEU A 117 -11.53 3.27 4.26
C LEU A 117 -12.28 2.08 4.86
N PRO A 118 -12.44 2.04 6.20
CA PRO A 118 -13.39 1.14 6.82
C PRO A 118 -14.78 1.23 6.18
N GLU A 119 -15.49 0.10 6.12
CA GLU A 119 -16.77 -0.02 5.41
C GLU A 119 -17.78 1.08 5.79
N ASP A 120 -17.88 1.39 7.08
CA ASP A 120 -18.80 2.40 7.60
C ASP A 120 -18.38 3.86 7.31
N MET A 121 -17.18 4.07 6.81
CA MET A 121 -16.66 5.37 6.38
C MET A 121 -16.68 5.56 4.86
N GLN A 122 -16.76 4.48 4.09
CA GLN A 122 -16.71 4.54 2.61
C GLN A 122 -17.78 5.43 1.98
N PRO A 123 -19.04 5.48 2.49
CA PRO A 123 -20.06 6.37 1.92
C PRO A 123 -19.69 7.85 1.94
N ASP A 124 -18.86 8.25 2.90
CA ASP A 124 -18.41 9.63 3.07
C ASP A 124 -16.94 9.82 2.64
N TYR A 125 -16.49 9.07 1.64
CA TYR A 125 -15.08 9.01 1.20
C TYR A 125 -14.44 10.39 1.04
N ASP A 126 -15.06 11.31 0.29
CA ASP A 126 -14.52 12.64 0.02
C ASP A 126 -14.48 13.53 1.27
N ARG A 127 -15.34 13.28 2.24
CA ARG A 127 -15.31 13.96 3.53
C ARG A 127 -14.06 13.59 4.33
N TYR A 128 -13.69 12.31 4.30
CA TYR A 128 -12.55 11.82 5.09
C TYR A 128 -11.22 12.03 4.39
N TRP A 129 -11.17 11.91 3.07
CA TRP A 129 -10.00 12.22 2.28
C TRP A 129 -9.99 13.69 1.85
N THR A 130 -9.81 14.56 2.86
CA THR A 130 -9.65 15.99 2.63
C THR A 130 -8.37 16.31 1.86
N ASP A 131 -8.32 17.48 1.23
CA ASP A 131 -7.14 17.95 0.49
C ASP A 131 -5.87 17.89 1.32
N GLU A 132 -5.92 18.30 2.60
CA GLU A 132 -4.78 18.26 3.51
C GLU A 132 -4.27 16.80 3.72
N ARG A 133 -5.18 15.85 3.97
CA ARG A 133 -4.82 14.45 4.20
C ARG A 133 -4.26 13.79 2.95
N VAL A 134 -4.84 14.13 1.79
CA VAL A 134 -4.34 13.69 0.49
C VAL A 134 -2.94 14.22 0.25
N ASP A 135 -2.72 15.52 0.45
CA ASP A 135 -1.41 16.16 0.25
C ASP A 135 -0.33 15.51 1.11
N ARG A 136 -0.61 15.23 2.37
CA ARG A 136 0.33 14.54 3.26
C ARG A 136 0.80 13.21 2.69
N VAL A 137 -0.11 12.39 2.19
CA VAL A 137 0.24 11.09 1.58
C VAL A 137 1.02 11.30 0.27
N LEU A 138 0.54 12.18 -0.61
CA LEU A 138 1.19 12.45 -1.89
C LEU A 138 2.60 13.04 -1.72
N ASP A 139 2.85 13.86 -0.70
CA ASP A 139 4.17 14.40 -0.38
C ASP A 139 5.17 13.29 -0.04
N VAL A 140 4.73 12.25 0.67
CA VAL A 140 5.57 11.10 0.97
C VAL A 140 5.85 10.28 -0.30
N LEU A 141 4.83 10.01 -1.12
CA LEU A 141 4.99 9.28 -2.37
C LEU A 141 5.97 10.00 -3.30
N GLN A 142 5.83 11.31 -3.46
CA GLN A 142 6.72 12.11 -4.28
C GLN A 142 8.14 12.12 -3.74
N ARG A 143 8.31 12.32 -2.42
CA ARG A 143 9.62 12.37 -1.78
C ARG A 143 10.43 11.09 -1.95
N TYR A 144 9.77 9.95 -1.87
CA TYR A 144 10.42 8.63 -1.90
C TYR A 144 10.28 7.92 -3.24
N ASP A 145 9.71 8.58 -4.26
CA ASP A 145 9.50 8.03 -5.60
C ASP A 145 8.72 6.70 -5.56
N ILE A 146 7.63 6.69 -4.77
CA ILE A 146 6.74 5.53 -4.62
C ILE A 146 5.59 5.68 -5.62
N ALA A 147 5.34 4.65 -6.41
CA ALA A 147 4.22 4.63 -7.33
C ALA A 147 2.88 4.47 -6.59
N LEU A 148 1.84 5.08 -7.14
CA LEU A 148 0.48 4.98 -6.63
C LEU A 148 -0.31 3.94 -7.42
N GLU A 149 -0.86 2.94 -6.75
CA GLU A 149 -1.76 1.99 -7.40
C GLU A 149 -3.11 2.66 -7.73
N ILE A 150 -3.63 2.40 -8.94
CA ILE A 150 -5.04 2.60 -9.26
C ILE A 150 -5.72 1.25 -9.13
N ASN A 151 -6.49 1.07 -8.06
CA ASN A 151 -7.11 -0.19 -7.72
C ASN A 151 -8.50 -0.32 -8.35
N ALA A 152 -8.63 -1.25 -9.29
CA ALA A 152 -9.87 -1.43 -10.05
C ALA A 152 -11.00 -2.04 -9.23
N ARG A 153 -10.67 -2.93 -8.26
CA ARG A 153 -11.67 -3.61 -7.44
C ARG A 153 -12.41 -2.64 -6.52
N TYR A 154 -11.65 -1.83 -5.80
CA TYR A 154 -12.20 -0.87 -4.84
C TYR A 154 -12.52 0.49 -5.45
N ARG A 155 -12.13 0.71 -6.72
CA ARG A 155 -12.30 1.98 -7.44
C ARG A 155 -11.67 3.15 -6.69
N ILE A 156 -10.43 2.96 -6.23
CA ILE A 156 -9.63 3.92 -5.48
C ILE A 156 -8.22 4.06 -6.09
N PRO A 157 -7.55 5.23 -5.87
CA PRO A 157 -8.09 6.45 -5.29
C PRO A 157 -9.07 7.15 -6.24
N SER A 158 -9.77 8.19 -5.76
CA SER A 158 -10.67 8.98 -6.62
C SER A 158 -9.93 9.64 -7.79
N PHE A 159 -10.66 10.00 -8.85
CA PHE A 159 -10.04 10.67 -10.01
C PHE A 159 -9.39 12.01 -9.65
N ASP A 160 -9.89 12.71 -8.64
CA ASP A 160 -9.30 13.96 -8.17
C ASP A 160 -7.93 13.72 -7.53
N ILE A 161 -7.80 12.68 -6.73
CA ILE A 161 -6.52 12.27 -6.15
C ILE A 161 -5.54 11.81 -7.25
N ILE A 162 -6.01 11.06 -8.25
CA ILE A 162 -5.18 10.62 -9.38
C ILE A 162 -4.66 11.84 -10.16
N ARG A 163 -5.49 12.85 -10.46
CA ARG A 163 -5.04 14.07 -11.14
C ARG A 163 -3.99 14.82 -10.32
N ARG A 164 -4.22 14.99 -9.02
CA ARG A 164 -3.27 15.66 -8.12
C ARG A 164 -1.94 14.89 -8.03
N ALA A 165 -1.98 13.57 -7.97
CA ALA A 165 -0.78 12.74 -7.98
C ALA A 165 0.00 12.90 -9.30
N ARG A 166 -0.69 12.89 -10.44
CA ARG A 166 -0.09 13.11 -11.76
C ARG A 166 0.59 14.49 -11.86
N GLU A 167 -0.07 15.56 -11.41
CA GLU A 167 0.47 16.92 -11.39
C GLU A 167 1.76 17.04 -10.58
N ARG A 168 1.96 16.15 -9.58
CA ARG A 168 3.18 16.05 -8.77
C ARG A 168 4.24 15.13 -9.39
N GLY A 169 3.97 14.55 -10.56
CA GLY A 169 4.87 13.61 -11.23
C GLY A 169 4.93 12.23 -10.56
N ILE A 170 3.96 11.88 -9.72
CA ILE A 170 3.84 10.53 -9.15
C ILE A 170 3.38 9.59 -10.25
N ARG A 171 4.07 8.45 -10.38
CA ARG A 171 3.76 7.43 -11.39
C ARG A 171 2.76 6.42 -10.85
N PHE A 172 2.09 5.70 -11.76
CA PHE A 172 0.98 4.82 -11.45
C PHE A 172 1.24 3.37 -11.81
N THR A 173 0.58 2.47 -11.08
CA THR A 173 0.38 1.07 -11.46
C THR A 173 -1.09 0.75 -11.47
N PHE A 174 -1.49 -0.31 -12.17
CA PHE A 174 -2.85 -0.84 -12.13
C PHE A 174 -2.91 -2.06 -11.22
N GLY A 175 -3.88 -2.08 -10.33
CA GLY A 175 -4.15 -3.20 -9.43
C GLY A 175 -5.55 -3.75 -9.61
N THR A 176 -5.66 -5.08 -9.64
CA THR A 176 -6.95 -5.78 -9.79
C THR A 176 -7.44 -6.40 -8.49
N ASN A 177 -6.56 -6.51 -7.49
CA ASN A 177 -6.84 -7.10 -6.20
C ASN A 177 -7.59 -8.44 -6.30
N ASN A 178 -6.96 -9.41 -6.97
CA ASN A 178 -7.55 -10.70 -7.31
C ASN A 178 -7.68 -11.60 -6.07
N VAL A 179 -8.82 -11.60 -5.41
CA VAL A 179 -9.12 -12.37 -4.18
C VAL A 179 -10.18 -13.45 -4.39
N ASP A 180 -10.78 -13.52 -5.57
CA ASP A 180 -11.82 -14.48 -5.94
C ASP A 180 -11.74 -14.84 -7.44
N ALA A 181 -12.75 -15.53 -7.97
CA ALA A 181 -12.80 -15.95 -9.36
C ALA A 181 -13.04 -14.79 -10.35
N ASP A 182 -13.49 -13.63 -9.88
CA ASP A 182 -13.69 -12.41 -10.69
C ASP A 182 -12.40 -11.58 -10.67
N PHE A 183 -11.45 -11.95 -11.48
CA PHE A 183 -10.09 -11.37 -11.49
C PHE A 183 -9.75 -10.72 -12.84
N GLY A 184 -8.69 -9.91 -12.81
CA GLY A 184 -8.13 -9.29 -14.02
C GLY A 184 -8.95 -8.12 -14.58
N ARG A 185 -9.92 -7.61 -13.83
CA ARG A 185 -10.72 -6.44 -14.24
C ARG A 185 -9.92 -5.16 -14.13
N LEU A 186 -9.99 -4.34 -15.17
CA LEU A 186 -9.26 -3.08 -15.26
C LEU A 186 -10.16 -1.89 -15.63
N GLU A 187 -11.47 -2.05 -15.58
CA GLU A 187 -12.42 -1.04 -16.07
C GLU A 187 -12.20 0.33 -15.42
N TYR A 188 -12.00 0.36 -14.09
CA TYR A 188 -11.72 1.61 -13.37
C TYR A 188 -10.36 2.21 -13.75
N CYS A 189 -9.34 1.37 -13.96
CA CYS A 189 -8.03 1.84 -14.40
C CYS A 189 -8.11 2.48 -15.79
N LEU A 190 -8.84 1.88 -16.73
CA LEU A 190 -9.05 2.43 -18.07
C LEU A 190 -9.87 3.73 -18.03
N GLU A 191 -10.89 3.78 -17.18
CA GLU A 191 -11.66 5.01 -16.95
C GLU A 191 -10.75 6.12 -16.36
N ALA A 192 -9.81 5.78 -15.46
CA ALA A 192 -8.84 6.73 -14.93
C ALA A 192 -7.88 7.24 -16.02
N VAL A 193 -7.44 6.38 -16.93
CA VAL A 193 -6.62 6.80 -18.09
C VAL A 193 -7.34 7.89 -18.88
N GLU A 194 -8.59 7.67 -19.21
CA GLU A 194 -9.40 8.64 -20.01
C GLU A 194 -9.67 9.93 -19.23
N ARG A 195 -10.17 9.81 -17.99
CA ARG A 195 -10.62 10.96 -17.18
C ARG A 195 -9.49 11.82 -16.62
N CYS A 196 -8.34 11.20 -16.37
CA CYS A 196 -7.19 11.90 -15.81
C CYS A 196 -6.12 12.19 -16.86
N GLY A 197 -6.32 11.75 -18.10
CA GLY A 197 -5.40 11.97 -19.22
C GLY A 197 -4.06 11.26 -19.05
N LEU A 198 -4.05 10.07 -18.41
CA LEU A 198 -2.83 9.33 -18.18
C LEU A 198 -2.24 8.80 -19.49
N THR A 199 -0.94 8.77 -19.57
CA THR A 199 -0.15 8.28 -20.69
C THR A 199 0.81 7.18 -20.27
N ALA A 200 1.52 6.58 -21.19
CA ALA A 200 2.56 5.60 -20.88
C ALA A 200 3.67 6.19 -20.01
N ASP A 201 3.95 7.50 -20.12
CA ASP A 201 4.98 8.18 -19.34
C ASP A 201 4.59 8.34 -17.87
N ASP A 202 3.29 8.30 -17.57
CA ASP A 202 2.76 8.35 -16.21
C ASP A 202 2.82 6.97 -15.52
N MET A 203 3.15 5.89 -16.25
CA MET A 203 3.16 4.54 -15.69
C MET A 203 4.50 4.19 -15.07
N TRP A 204 4.44 3.49 -13.94
CA TRP A 204 5.61 2.97 -13.25
C TRP A 204 5.94 1.55 -13.74
N PHE A 205 7.23 1.30 -13.92
CA PHE A 205 7.78 -0.03 -14.17
C PHE A 205 9.00 -0.24 -13.27
N PRO A 206 9.24 -1.46 -12.77
CA PRO A 206 10.43 -1.73 -12.01
C PRO A 206 11.66 -1.43 -12.88
N SER A 207 12.50 -0.53 -12.40
CA SER A 207 13.78 -0.29 -13.04
C SER A 207 14.75 -1.38 -12.62
N MET A 208 15.59 -1.83 -13.54
CA MET A 208 16.73 -2.70 -13.23
C MET A 208 17.79 -2.00 -12.37
N SER A 209 17.55 -0.76 -11.98
CA SER A 209 18.44 0.02 -11.11
C SER A 209 18.29 -0.41 -9.65
N VAL A 210 19.42 -0.37 -8.96
CA VAL A 210 19.56 -0.71 -7.53
C VAL A 210 18.43 -0.06 -6.72
N ARG A 211 17.71 -0.89 -5.97
CA ARG A 211 16.69 -0.43 -5.02
C ARG A 211 17.31 0.56 -4.05
N ARG A 212 16.66 1.70 -3.85
CA ARG A 212 17.18 2.74 -2.96
C ARG A 212 17.27 2.22 -1.53
N GLU A 213 18.43 2.39 -0.90
CA GLU A 213 18.55 2.24 0.53
C GLU A 213 17.72 3.33 1.21
N ARG A 214 16.77 2.92 2.04
CA ARG A 214 16.06 3.85 2.91
C ARG A 214 16.68 3.83 4.30
N PRO A 215 16.79 4.98 4.97
CA PRO A 215 17.26 5.00 6.34
C PRO A 215 16.30 4.15 7.18
N VAL A 216 16.87 3.21 7.94
CA VAL A 216 16.11 2.49 8.97
C VAL A 216 15.76 3.49 10.06
N VAL A 217 14.55 4.00 10.04
CA VAL A 217 14.04 4.79 11.16
C VAL A 217 13.54 3.81 12.20
N LEU A 218 14.18 3.81 13.35
CA LEU A 218 13.70 3.03 14.48
C LEU A 218 12.37 3.63 14.93
N TYR A 219 11.30 2.85 14.76
CA TYR A 219 10.01 3.21 15.34
C TYR A 219 10.17 3.39 16.86
N ASN A 220 9.83 4.54 17.39
CA ASN A 220 9.71 4.70 18.81
C ASN A 220 8.57 3.81 19.31
N ARG A 221 8.74 3.24 20.53
CA ARG A 221 7.75 2.32 21.12
C ARG A 221 6.35 2.94 21.33
N PHE A 222 6.23 4.24 21.15
CA PHE A 222 5.02 5.03 21.42
C PHE A 222 4.40 5.67 20.18
N ASP A 223 4.95 5.44 18.99
CA ASP A 223 4.38 5.91 17.72
C ASP A 223 3.37 4.94 17.14
#